data_4e41dfb8add096ff2652cc479578c140
#
_entry.id   4e41dfb8add096ff2652cc479578c140
#
_cell.length_a   1.000
_cell.length_b   1.000
_cell.length_c   1.000
_cell.angle_alpha   90.00
_cell.angle_beta   90.00
_cell.angle_gamma   90.00
#
_symmetry.space_group_name_H-M   'P 1'
#
loop_
_entity.id
_entity.type
_entity.pdbx_description
1 polymer ?
#
loop_
_entity_poly.entity_id
_entity_poly.type
_entity_poly.pdbx_seq_one_letter_code
_entity_poly.pdbx_strand_id
1 'polypeptide(L)'
;MGDGLHEPAARVQRALRVSAPDLDTLRLRGDPPRRIVCLTEETTEILYALGQGDRIVGISAWTCRPPEARERHPIVSAFTGANVEKIIELQPDLVVGFSDVQAELARELVKRQLAVLVTNPRSIAEILDVVLLLGRIVGEATRAEELVAGYEARLETIALRTPAEAPRPRVYFEEWPDPMLSCIRWVSELIAVAGGQDIFADRSVGRAARERAVTADEVLARKPDVIVASWCGKPVETESFARRPGWEQLPAAQPERIREIASELILQPGPAAFTDGLDALCAAISGERGVG
;
A
#
# COMPACT_ATOMS: atom_id res chain seq x y z
N MET A 1 30.14 49.99 28.26
CA MET A 1 28.95 49.69 27.42
C MET A 1 29.27 48.45 26.58
N GLY A 2 28.67 47.34 26.90
CA GLY A 2 28.88 46.12 26.09
C GLY A 2 28.71 44.82 26.85
N ASP A 3 27.51 44.51 27.37
CA ASP A 3 27.22 43.19 27.91
C ASP A 3 25.72 42.89 27.70
N GLY A 4 25.32 42.68 26.47
CA GLY A 4 23.92 42.42 26.14
C GLY A 4 23.63 41.26 25.18
N LEU A 5 24.65 40.49 24.76
CA LEU A 5 24.48 39.51 23.67
C LEU A 5 24.69 38.02 24.09
N HIS A 6 24.95 37.73 25.37
CA HIS A 6 25.16 36.37 25.84
C HIS A 6 23.96 35.68 26.53
N GLU A 7 22.89 36.40 26.78
CA GLU A 7 21.72 35.89 27.54
C GLU A 7 20.85 34.84 26.78
N PRO A 8 20.65 34.94 25.44
CA PRO A 8 19.81 33.94 24.74
C PRO A 8 20.44 32.56 24.68
N ALA A 9 21.76 32.49 24.47
CA ALA A 9 22.47 31.21 24.38
C ALA A 9 22.53 30.48 25.73
N ALA A 10 22.72 31.23 26.83
CA ALA A 10 22.70 30.68 28.19
C ALA A 10 21.29 30.20 28.59
N ARG A 11 20.23 30.87 28.13
CA ARG A 11 18.84 30.47 28.34
C ARG A 11 18.48 29.19 27.61
N VAL A 12 18.92 29.04 26.36
CA VAL A 12 18.74 27.81 25.58
C VAL A 12 19.50 26.64 26.20
N GLN A 13 20.77 26.86 26.63
CA GLN A 13 21.54 25.84 27.33
C GLN A 13 20.94 25.48 28.71
N ARG A 14 20.30 26.42 29.40
CA ARG A 14 19.62 26.17 30.67
C ARG A 14 18.28 25.44 30.45
N ALA A 15 17.55 25.73 29.38
CA ALA A 15 16.36 24.98 28.98
C ALA A 15 16.68 23.53 28.59
N LEU A 16 17.85 23.31 28.00
CA LEU A 16 18.35 21.96 27.69
C LEU A 16 18.90 21.21 28.94
N ARG A 17 19.08 21.92 30.08
CA ARG A 17 19.52 21.35 31.38
C ARG A 17 18.42 21.23 32.42
N VAL A 18 17.19 21.64 32.13
CA VAL A 18 16.04 21.35 33.01
C VAL A 18 15.84 19.85 32.99
N SER A 19 16.08 19.24 34.15
CA SER A 19 16.03 17.81 34.45
C SER A 19 15.15 17.07 33.44
N ALA A 20 15.81 16.52 32.44
CA ALA A 20 15.14 15.65 31.51
C ALA A 20 14.42 14.60 32.34
N PRO A 21 13.10 14.40 32.18
CA PRO A 21 12.50 13.17 32.60
C PRO A 21 13.33 12.11 31.90
N ASP A 22 13.76 11.13 32.64
CA ASP A 22 14.56 10.01 32.23
C ASP A 22 14.70 9.89 30.70
N LEU A 23 15.82 10.41 30.13
CA LEU A 23 16.04 10.42 28.67
C LEU A 23 16.15 9.00 28.11
N ASP A 24 16.13 7.98 28.95
CA ASP A 24 15.97 6.59 28.54
C ASP A 24 14.54 6.28 28.04
N THR A 25 13.55 7.13 28.40
CA THR A 25 12.19 7.04 27.82
C THR A 25 12.02 7.86 26.54
N LEU A 26 12.86 8.88 26.32
CA LEU A 26 12.94 9.61 25.06
C LEU A 26 14.10 9.08 24.24
N ARG A 27 13.87 8.03 23.46
CA ARG A 27 14.84 7.41 22.57
C ARG A 27 15.23 8.29 21.39
N LEU A 28 15.70 9.50 21.65
CA LEU A 28 16.25 10.43 20.66
C LEU A 28 17.75 10.20 20.37
N ARG A 29 18.30 9.04 20.73
CA ARG A 29 19.70 8.70 20.49
C ARG A 29 19.98 8.10 19.11
N GLY A 30 19.05 8.19 18.16
CA GLY A 30 19.22 7.60 16.82
C GLY A 30 19.04 6.08 16.77
N ASP A 31 18.63 5.44 17.86
CA ASP A 31 18.29 4.02 17.85
C ASP A 31 17.02 3.79 17.02
N PRO A 32 16.99 2.75 16.19
CA PRO A 32 15.80 2.40 15.44
C PRO A 32 14.61 2.07 16.38
N PRO A 33 13.36 2.31 15.93
CA PRO A 33 12.18 1.95 16.71
C PRO A 33 12.14 0.44 16.98
N ARG A 34 11.73 0.07 18.19
CA ARG A 34 11.69 -1.32 18.66
C ARG A 34 10.27 -1.84 18.87
N ARG A 35 9.28 -0.95 18.93
CA ARG A 35 7.87 -1.27 19.19
C ARG A 35 7.00 -0.57 18.16
N ILE A 36 6.71 -1.26 17.06
CA ILE A 36 6.06 -0.67 15.89
C ILE A 36 4.62 -1.18 15.82
N VAL A 37 3.66 -0.28 15.68
CA VAL A 37 2.28 -0.60 15.31
C VAL A 37 2.10 -0.34 13.82
N CYS A 38 1.62 -1.35 13.09
CA CYS A 38 1.28 -1.30 11.68
C CYS A 38 -0.23 -1.15 11.53
N LEU A 39 -0.70 0.02 11.07
CA LEU A 39 -2.13 0.27 10.90
C LEU A 39 -2.70 -0.34 9.62
N THR A 40 -1.84 -0.82 8.72
CA THR A 40 -2.18 -1.42 7.42
C THR A 40 -1.30 -2.64 7.12
N GLU A 41 -1.72 -3.44 6.13
CA GLU A 41 -1.11 -4.74 5.83
C GLU A 41 0.30 -4.61 5.25
N GLU A 42 0.48 -3.70 4.27
CA GLU A 42 1.73 -3.54 3.54
C GLU A 42 2.91 -3.20 4.45
N THR A 43 2.67 -2.39 5.50
CA THR A 43 3.72 -2.07 6.47
C THR A 43 4.17 -3.31 7.24
N THR A 44 3.23 -4.18 7.61
CA THR A 44 3.54 -5.47 8.26
C THR A 44 4.39 -6.33 7.33
N GLU A 45 3.96 -6.49 6.07
CA GLU A 45 4.68 -7.31 5.08
C GLU A 45 6.10 -6.78 4.83
N ILE A 46 6.27 -5.46 4.66
CA ILE A 46 7.58 -4.82 4.48
C ILE A 46 8.49 -5.10 5.68
N LEU A 47 8.01 -4.93 6.91
CA LEU A 47 8.84 -5.16 8.10
C LEU A 47 9.23 -6.62 8.25
N TYR A 48 8.37 -7.56 7.90
CA TYR A 48 8.72 -8.99 7.86
C TYR A 48 9.77 -9.27 6.78
N ALA A 49 9.64 -8.72 5.58
CA ALA A 49 10.62 -8.84 4.50
C ALA A 49 11.99 -8.27 4.90
N LEU A 50 11.99 -7.20 5.68
CA LEU A 50 13.20 -6.62 6.28
C LEU A 50 13.76 -7.43 7.47
N GLY A 51 13.09 -8.52 7.89
CA GLY A 51 13.51 -9.32 9.05
C GLY A 51 13.24 -8.66 10.40
N GLN A 52 12.32 -7.69 10.44
CA GLN A 52 12.02 -6.89 11.62
C GLN A 52 10.61 -7.19 12.20
N GLY A 53 10.04 -8.34 11.87
CA GLY A 53 8.74 -8.79 12.38
C GLY A 53 8.65 -8.79 13.91
N ASP A 54 9.74 -9.09 14.62
CA ASP A 54 9.79 -9.12 16.10
C ASP A 54 9.60 -7.73 16.74
N ARG A 55 9.75 -6.65 15.98
CA ARG A 55 9.50 -5.28 16.45
C ARG A 55 8.04 -4.88 16.36
N ILE A 56 7.22 -5.65 15.65
CA ILE A 56 5.80 -5.37 15.51
C ILE A 56 5.09 -5.72 16.80
N VAL A 57 4.32 -4.78 17.35
CA VAL A 57 3.55 -4.98 18.58
C VAL A 57 2.04 -4.89 18.35
N GLY A 58 1.58 -4.50 17.15
CA GLY A 58 0.17 -4.47 16.77
C GLY A 58 0.00 -4.34 15.27
N ILE A 59 -1.07 -4.96 14.74
CA ILE A 59 -1.35 -5.06 13.30
C ILE A 59 -2.79 -4.69 12.96
N SER A 60 -3.05 -4.53 11.65
CA SER A 60 -4.40 -4.39 11.09
C SER A 60 -5.15 -5.72 11.09
N ALA A 61 -6.47 -5.67 11.24
CA ALA A 61 -7.37 -6.81 11.06
C ALA A 61 -7.31 -7.40 9.64
N TRP A 62 -6.87 -6.62 8.68
CA TRP A 62 -6.74 -7.02 7.28
C TRP A 62 -5.38 -7.66 6.94
N THR A 63 -4.43 -7.65 7.88
CA THR A 63 -3.13 -8.28 7.68
C THR A 63 -3.30 -9.77 7.39
N CYS A 64 -2.95 -10.19 6.17
CA CYS A 64 -2.95 -11.58 5.71
C CYS A 64 -1.54 -12.10 5.45
N ARG A 65 -0.59 -11.20 5.28
CA ARG A 65 0.78 -11.51 4.86
C ARG A 65 1.82 -10.89 5.81
N PRO A 66 2.83 -11.68 6.22
CA PRO A 66 2.85 -13.13 6.08
C PRO A 66 1.81 -13.78 7.04
N PRO A 67 1.35 -15.03 6.80
CA PRO A 67 0.27 -15.64 7.60
C PRO A 67 0.54 -15.66 9.10
N GLU A 68 1.78 -15.92 9.50
CA GLU A 68 2.21 -15.96 10.92
C GLU A 68 2.07 -14.61 11.64
N ALA A 69 1.95 -13.50 10.93
CA ALA A 69 1.77 -12.20 11.56
C ALA A 69 0.48 -12.12 12.39
N ARG A 70 -0.60 -12.74 11.92
CA ARG A 70 -1.89 -12.79 12.66
C ARG A 70 -1.85 -13.63 13.93
N GLU A 71 -0.98 -14.64 13.98
CA GLU A 71 -0.81 -15.49 15.14
C GLU A 71 0.06 -14.83 16.21
N ARG A 72 1.01 -13.99 15.77
CA ARG A 72 2.05 -13.40 16.63
C ARG A 72 1.68 -12.03 17.20
N HIS A 73 0.81 -11.28 16.53
CA HIS A 73 0.56 -9.89 16.90
C HIS A 73 -0.93 -9.60 17.14
N PRO A 74 -1.25 -8.79 18.16
CA PRO A 74 -2.64 -8.39 18.43
C PRO A 74 -3.17 -7.46 17.34
N ILE A 75 -4.43 -7.64 16.98
CA ILE A 75 -5.16 -6.75 16.10
C ILE A 75 -5.53 -5.49 16.86
N VAL A 76 -5.16 -4.31 16.33
CA VAL A 76 -5.39 -3.00 16.93
C VAL A 76 -6.13 -2.03 16.02
N SER A 77 -6.18 -2.29 14.72
CA SER A 77 -6.82 -1.43 13.73
C SER A 77 -7.65 -2.22 12.72
N ALA A 78 -8.57 -1.53 12.09
CA ALA A 78 -9.17 -1.85 10.80
C ALA A 78 -8.77 -0.74 9.81
N PHE A 79 -9.19 -0.82 8.54
CA PHE A 79 -8.69 0.10 7.51
C PHE A 79 -8.88 1.60 7.85
N THR A 80 -10.08 1.99 8.33
CA THR A 80 -10.40 3.38 8.64
C THR A 80 -10.42 3.70 10.12
N GLY A 81 -10.38 2.71 10.98
CA GLY A 81 -10.50 2.87 12.44
C GLY A 81 -9.49 2.03 13.21
N ALA A 82 -9.25 2.42 14.45
CA ALA A 82 -8.38 1.70 15.35
C ALA A 82 -8.88 1.80 16.80
N ASN A 83 -8.48 0.85 17.62
CA ASN A 83 -8.62 0.95 19.06
C ASN A 83 -7.40 1.71 19.63
N VAL A 84 -7.56 3.03 19.76
CA VAL A 84 -6.48 3.93 20.19
C VAL A 84 -5.97 3.58 21.59
N GLU A 85 -6.85 3.21 22.53
CA GLU A 85 -6.44 2.83 23.89
C GLU A 85 -5.58 1.54 23.87
N LYS A 86 -5.97 0.56 23.07
CA LYS A 86 -5.17 -0.66 22.89
C LYS A 86 -3.80 -0.37 22.25
N ILE A 87 -3.73 0.58 21.32
CA ILE A 87 -2.45 1.03 20.74
C ILE A 87 -1.57 1.65 21.83
N ILE A 88 -2.13 2.51 22.68
CA ILE A 88 -1.38 3.16 23.79
C ILE A 88 -0.88 2.11 24.79
N GLU A 89 -1.70 1.12 25.17
CA GLU A 89 -1.31 0.04 26.07
C GLU A 89 -0.11 -0.78 25.55
N LEU A 90 0.04 -0.87 24.23
CA LEU A 90 1.19 -1.53 23.61
C LEU A 90 2.47 -0.70 23.69
N GLN A 91 2.42 0.54 24.15
CA GLN A 91 3.57 1.45 24.27
C GLN A 91 4.46 1.48 23.01
N PRO A 92 3.90 1.78 21.83
CA PRO A 92 4.71 1.83 20.62
C PRO A 92 5.63 3.05 20.63
N ASP A 93 6.81 2.89 20.06
CA ASP A 93 7.74 4.00 19.78
C ASP A 93 7.57 4.53 18.33
N LEU A 94 6.82 3.81 17.49
CA LEU A 94 6.41 4.25 16.17
C LEU A 94 5.05 3.62 15.79
N VAL A 95 4.16 4.42 15.21
CA VAL A 95 2.95 3.95 14.54
C VAL A 95 3.07 4.29 13.06
N VAL A 96 2.86 3.31 12.19
CA VAL A 96 2.91 3.51 10.73
C VAL A 96 1.54 3.28 10.13
N GLY A 97 1.09 4.24 9.35
CA GLY A 97 -0.19 4.23 8.65
C GLY A 97 -0.06 4.59 7.17
N PHE A 98 -1.18 4.51 6.46
CA PHE A 98 -1.26 4.73 5.03
C PHE A 98 -2.37 5.70 4.66
N SER A 99 -2.04 6.65 3.79
CA SER A 99 -2.92 7.56 3.08
C SER A 99 -3.74 8.56 3.93
N ASP A 100 -4.39 9.47 3.24
CA ASP A 100 -5.31 10.46 3.78
C ASP A 100 -6.56 9.85 4.45
N VAL A 101 -6.90 8.60 4.11
CA VAL A 101 -8.00 7.86 4.74
C VAL A 101 -7.78 7.69 6.25
N GLN A 102 -6.52 7.62 6.71
CA GLN A 102 -6.16 7.51 8.12
C GLN A 102 -5.78 8.85 8.77
N ALA A 103 -6.00 10.00 8.11
CA ALA A 103 -5.57 11.30 8.62
C ALA A 103 -6.18 11.64 9.99
N GLU A 104 -7.47 11.36 10.23
CA GLU A 104 -8.11 11.60 11.51
C GLU A 104 -7.57 10.70 12.62
N LEU A 105 -7.30 9.45 12.30
CA LEU A 105 -6.65 8.49 13.22
C LEU A 105 -5.23 8.97 13.57
N ALA A 106 -4.45 9.39 12.58
CA ALA A 106 -3.11 9.94 12.80
C ALA A 106 -3.17 11.19 13.71
N ARG A 107 -4.13 12.09 13.48
CA ARG A 107 -4.35 13.26 14.33
C ARG A 107 -4.64 12.88 15.78
N GLU A 108 -5.46 11.86 16.01
CA GLU A 108 -5.78 11.39 17.37
C GLU A 108 -4.54 10.79 18.05
N LEU A 109 -3.77 9.95 17.34
CA LEU A 109 -2.55 9.35 17.88
C LEU A 109 -1.49 10.40 18.22
N VAL A 110 -1.32 11.43 17.38
CA VAL A 110 -0.40 12.54 17.65
C VAL A 110 -0.83 13.33 18.90
N LYS A 111 -2.14 13.57 19.11
CA LYS A 111 -2.65 14.18 20.34
C LYS A 111 -2.34 13.35 21.60
N ARG A 112 -2.20 12.04 21.46
CA ARG A 112 -1.78 11.11 22.51
C ARG A 112 -0.26 10.99 22.63
N GLN A 113 0.50 11.90 21.98
CA GLN A 113 1.96 11.98 22.02
C GLN A 113 2.69 10.77 21.41
N LEU A 114 2.05 10.01 20.53
CA LEU A 114 2.68 8.94 19.77
C LEU A 114 3.39 9.49 18.53
N ALA A 115 4.54 8.91 18.18
CA ALA A 115 5.19 9.15 16.90
C ALA A 115 4.42 8.43 15.79
N VAL A 116 4.03 9.16 14.76
CA VAL A 116 3.22 8.62 13.66
C VAL A 116 3.88 8.94 12.33
N LEU A 117 4.07 7.93 11.50
CA LEU A 117 4.47 8.03 10.10
C LEU A 117 3.28 7.64 9.25
N VAL A 118 2.82 8.53 8.37
CA VAL A 118 1.82 8.21 7.36
C VAL A 118 2.47 8.27 5.99
N THR A 119 2.47 7.15 5.27
CA THR A 119 2.91 7.08 3.88
C THR A 119 1.72 7.19 2.93
N ASN A 120 1.96 7.60 1.69
CA ASN A 120 0.89 7.73 0.71
C ASN A 120 1.38 7.46 -0.72
N PRO A 121 2.04 6.29 -0.97
CA PRO A 121 2.51 5.95 -2.31
C PRO A 121 1.34 5.71 -3.26
N ARG A 122 1.50 6.16 -4.51
CA ARG A 122 0.51 6.01 -5.57
C ARG A 122 1.08 5.37 -6.84
N SER A 123 2.39 5.19 -6.94
CA SER A 123 3.09 4.58 -8.06
C SER A 123 4.03 3.48 -7.60
N ILE A 124 4.50 2.64 -8.52
CA ILE A 124 5.52 1.61 -8.25
C ILE A 124 6.76 2.25 -7.61
N ALA A 125 7.26 3.34 -8.17
CA ALA A 125 8.44 4.02 -7.64
C ALA A 125 8.23 4.51 -6.19
N GLU A 126 7.07 5.13 -5.91
CA GLU A 126 6.76 5.59 -4.56
C GLU A 126 6.60 4.44 -3.55
N ILE A 127 6.12 3.26 -3.97
CA ILE A 127 6.07 2.06 -3.11
C ILE A 127 7.49 1.58 -2.79
N LEU A 128 8.38 1.53 -3.78
CA LEU A 128 9.78 1.15 -3.57
C LEU A 128 10.49 2.15 -2.65
N ASP A 129 10.21 3.45 -2.78
CA ASP A 129 10.71 4.49 -1.87
C ASP A 129 10.24 4.26 -0.43
N VAL A 130 8.99 3.79 -0.20
CA VAL A 130 8.50 3.44 1.14
C VAL A 130 9.28 2.26 1.72
N VAL A 131 9.61 1.24 0.93
CA VAL A 131 10.45 0.11 1.38
C VAL A 131 11.82 0.62 1.84
N LEU A 132 12.46 1.49 1.04
CA LEU A 132 13.75 2.10 1.39
C LEU A 132 13.66 2.98 2.65
N LEU A 133 12.59 3.77 2.76
CA LEU A 133 12.34 4.62 3.93
C LEU A 133 12.22 3.79 5.20
N LEU A 134 11.37 2.76 5.20
CA LEU A 134 11.18 1.88 6.35
C LEU A 134 12.46 1.15 6.69
N GLY A 135 13.22 0.66 5.69
CA GLY A 135 14.53 0.06 5.91
C GLY A 135 15.50 0.97 6.66
N ARG A 136 15.58 2.25 6.28
CA ARG A 136 16.40 3.26 6.98
C ARG A 136 15.92 3.51 8.41
N ILE A 137 14.60 3.62 8.60
CA ILE A 137 14.01 3.85 9.93
C ILE A 137 14.31 2.70 10.88
N VAL A 138 14.24 1.45 10.41
CA VAL A 138 14.48 0.27 11.27
C VAL A 138 15.94 -0.17 11.32
N GLY A 139 16.84 0.54 10.63
CA GLY A 139 18.28 0.24 10.61
C GLY A 139 18.70 -0.88 9.66
N GLU A 140 17.86 -1.19 8.66
CA GLU A 140 18.04 -2.26 7.68
C GLU A 140 18.17 -1.69 6.24
N ALA A 141 18.91 -0.59 6.07
CA ALA A 141 19.00 0.11 4.78
C ALA A 141 19.53 -0.79 3.67
N THR A 142 20.62 -1.55 3.92
CA THR A 142 21.20 -2.46 2.91
C THR A 142 20.21 -3.55 2.49
N ARG A 143 19.50 -4.15 3.45
CA ARG A 143 18.50 -5.16 3.14
C ARG A 143 17.32 -4.58 2.35
N ALA A 144 16.90 -3.35 2.63
CA ALA A 144 15.87 -2.67 1.86
C ALA A 144 16.32 -2.40 0.41
N GLU A 145 17.58 -1.99 0.21
CA GLU A 145 18.17 -1.81 -1.12
C GLU A 145 18.21 -3.13 -1.91
N GLU A 146 18.60 -4.24 -1.27
CA GLU A 146 18.58 -5.58 -1.89
C GLU A 146 17.15 -6.00 -2.28
N LEU A 147 16.15 -5.78 -1.42
CA LEU A 147 14.75 -6.08 -1.71
C LEU A 147 14.24 -5.26 -2.89
N VAL A 148 14.50 -3.96 -2.90
CA VAL A 148 14.09 -3.07 -3.99
C VAL A 148 14.74 -3.47 -5.31
N ALA A 149 16.05 -3.74 -5.32
CA ALA A 149 16.74 -4.23 -6.50
C ALA A 149 16.16 -5.55 -7.03
N GLY A 150 15.74 -6.45 -6.13
CA GLY A 150 15.06 -7.70 -6.48
C GLY A 150 13.68 -7.46 -7.14
N TYR A 151 12.88 -6.52 -6.60
CA TYR A 151 11.59 -6.15 -7.19
C TYR A 151 11.76 -5.47 -8.55
N GLU A 152 12.72 -4.55 -8.70
CA GLU A 152 13.02 -3.88 -9.97
C GLU A 152 13.46 -4.88 -11.04
N ALA A 153 14.37 -5.79 -10.73
CA ALA A 153 14.82 -6.85 -11.65
C ALA A 153 13.66 -7.76 -12.08
N ARG A 154 12.73 -8.07 -11.15
CA ARG A 154 11.53 -8.85 -11.47
C ARG A 154 10.60 -8.11 -12.41
N LEU A 155 10.30 -6.84 -12.12
CA LEU A 155 9.47 -5.97 -12.98
C LEU A 155 10.06 -5.89 -14.39
N GLU A 156 11.36 -5.66 -14.52
CA GLU A 156 12.07 -5.61 -15.80
C GLU A 156 11.98 -6.96 -16.54
N THR A 157 12.26 -8.06 -15.84
CA THR A 157 12.18 -9.42 -16.43
C THR A 157 10.80 -9.71 -17.00
N ILE A 158 9.74 -9.31 -16.31
CA ILE A 158 8.36 -9.51 -16.76
C ILE A 158 8.04 -8.59 -17.93
N ALA A 159 8.42 -7.32 -17.84
CA ALA A 159 8.17 -6.34 -18.91
C ALA A 159 8.82 -6.78 -20.24
N LEU A 160 9.99 -7.39 -20.19
CA LEU A 160 10.73 -7.88 -21.36
C LEU A 160 10.07 -9.11 -22.03
N ARG A 161 9.11 -9.77 -21.39
CA ARG A 161 8.37 -10.91 -22.00
C ARG A 161 7.43 -10.45 -23.12
N THR A 162 6.99 -9.20 -23.10
CA THR A 162 6.13 -8.64 -24.12
C THR A 162 6.94 -7.75 -25.06
N PRO A 163 7.17 -8.13 -26.33
CA PRO A 163 7.86 -7.29 -27.29
C PRO A 163 7.18 -5.93 -27.46
N ALA A 164 7.96 -4.89 -27.72
CA ALA A 164 7.45 -3.52 -27.83
C ALA A 164 6.33 -3.38 -28.89
N GLU A 165 6.47 -4.11 -30.01
CA GLU A 165 5.55 -4.10 -31.16
C GLU A 165 4.37 -5.09 -31.00
N ALA A 166 4.34 -5.90 -29.93
CA ALA A 166 3.25 -6.85 -29.74
C ALA A 166 1.93 -6.12 -29.41
N PRO A 167 0.79 -6.58 -29.97
CA PRO A 167 -0.50 -6.07 -29.57
C PRO A 167 -0.74 -6.32 -28.07
N ARG A 168 -1.17 -5.29 -27.35
CA ARG A 168 -1.42 -5.36 -25.92
C ARG A 168 -2.92 -5.50 -25.66
N PRO A 169 -3.38 -6.53 -24.91
CA PRO A 169 -4.77 -6.64 -24.50
C PRO A 169 -5.23 -5.37 -23.76
N ARG A 170 -6.42 -4.90 -24.10
CA ARG A 170 -7.06 -3.75 -23.46
C ARG A 170 -7.68 -4.20 -22.15
N VAL A 171 -7.18 -3.72 -21.03
CA VAL A 171 -7.56 -4.17 -19.69
C VAL A 171 -8.44 -3.12 -19.02
N TYR A 172 -9.63 -3.52 -18.58
CA TYR A 172 -10.39 -2.81 -17.57
C TYR A 172 -10.11 -3.44 -16.22
N PHE A 173 -9.55 -2.68 -15.31
CA PHE A 173 -9.41 -3.10 -13.92
C PHE A 173 -10.44 -2.36 -13.06
N GLU A 174 -11.27 -3.10 -12.34
CA GLU A 174 -12.26 -2.56 -11.43
C GLU A 174 -11.84 -2.72 -9.98
N GLU A 175 -11.55 -1.59 -9.32
CA GLU A 175 -11.14 -1.53 -7.92
C GLU A 175 -12.35 -1.54 -6.97
N TRP A 176 -13.50 -1.01 -7.43
CA TRP A 176 -14.73 -0.93 -6.66
C TRP A 176 -15.95 -0.85 -7.58
N PRO A 177 -17.08 -1.50 -7.20
CA PRO A 177 -18.25 -1.62 -8.11
C PRO A 177 -19.24 -0.45 -8.05
N ASP A 178 -19.37 0.25 -6.91
CA ASP A 178 -20.34 1.34 -6.74
C ASP A 178 -19.87 2.40 -5.73
N PRO A 179 -19.52 3.63 -6.17
CA PRO A 179 -19.36 4.00 -7.57
C PRO A 179 -18.26 3.17 -8.25
N MET A 180 -18.42 2.86 -9.54
CA MET A 180 -17.39 2.13 -10.29
C MET A 180 -16.09 2.93 -10.28
N LEU A 181 -15.02 2.31 -9.79
CA LEU A 181 -13.68 2.90 -9.77
C LEU A 181 -12.72 2.10 -10.65
N SER A 182 -12.01 2.79 -11.54
CA SER A 182 -10.85 2.23 -12.22
C SER A 182 -9.67 2.12 -11.26
N CYS A 183 -8.62 1.41 -11.67
CA CYS A 183 -7.50 1.13 -10.79
C CYS A 183 -6.70 2.37 -10.39
N ILE A 184 -6.03 2.24 -9.26
CA ILE A 184 -5.01 3.16 -8.77
C ILE A 184 -3.74 3.05 -9.63
N ARG A 185 -2.90 4.09 -9.62
CA ARG A 185 -1.78 4.26 -10.54
C ARG A 185 -0.79 3.09 -10.54
N TRP A 186 -0.38 2.58 -9.39
CA TRP A 186 0.57 1.44 -9.37
C TRP A 186 0.00 0.20 -10.05
N VAL A 187 -1.33 -0.05 -9.96
CA VAL A 187 -1.98 -1.17 -10.65
C VAL A 187 -1.98 -0.93 -12.16
N SER A 188 -2.27 0.29 -12.62
CA SER A 188 -2.16 0.68 -14.02
C SER A 188 -0.74 0.49 -14.57
N GLU A 189 0.29 0.86 -13.78
CA GLU A 189 1.70 0.63 -14.11
C GLU A 189 2.03 -0.88 -14.16
N LEU A 190 1.50 -1.69 -13.22
CA LEU A 190 1.67 -3.15 -13.22
C LEU A 190 0.97 -3.82 -14.41
N ILE A 191 -0.20 -3.32 -14.85
CA ILE A 191 -0.85 -3.77 -16.08
C ILE A 191 0.08 -3.59 -17.29
N ALA A 192 0.76 -2.44 -17.38
CA ALA A 192 1.72 -2.19 -18.46
C ALA A 192 2.94 -3.11 -18.38
N VAL A 193 3.47 -3.39 -17.18
CA VAL A 193 4.55 -4.36 -16.93
C VAL A 193 4.12 -5.77 -17.33
N ALA A 194 2.88 -6.17 -17.01
CA ALA A 194 2.32 -7.48 -17.37
C ALA A 194 1.94 -7.62 -18.86
N GLY A 195 2.24 -6.61 -19.70
CA GLY A 195 2.01 -6.64 -21.14
C GLY A 195 0.61 -6.21 -21.58
N GLY A 196 -0.25 -5.69 -20.67
CA GLY A 196 -1.56 -5.14 -20.97
C GLY A 196 -1.53 -3.65 -21.26
N GLN A 197 -2.70 -3.12 -21.62
CA GLN A 197 -2.98 -1.69 -21.74
C GLN A 197 -4.17 -1.34 -20.86
N ASP A 198 -3.95 -0.63 -19.76
CA ASP A 198 -5.07 -0.10 -18.97
C ASP A 198 -5.88 0.91 -19.78
N ILE A 199 -7.17 0.62 -19.95
CA ILE A 199 -8.05 1.50 -20.74
C ILE A 199 -8.39 2.80 -20.02
N PHE A 200 -8.08 2.92 -18.71
CA PHE A 200 -8.27 4.13 -17.91
C PHE A 200 -6.95 4.65 -17.31
N ALA A 201 -5.81 4.42 -17.97
CA ALA A 201 -4.52 4.94 -17.54
C ALA A 201 -4.52 6.47 -17.36
N ASP A 202 -5.32 7.19 -18.15
CA ASP A 202 -5.56 8.64 -18.02
C ASP A 202 -6.21 9.04 -16.68
N ARG A 203 -6.99 8.14 -16.06
CA ARG A 203 -7.66 8.35 -14.76
C ARG A 203 -6.84 7.85 -13.58
N SER A 204 -6.00 6.86 -13.79
CA SER A 204 -5.21 6.21 -12.72
C SER A 204 -4.30 7.18 -11.96
N VAL A 205 -3.91 8.31 -12.57
CA VAL A 205 -3.11 9.36 -11.95
C VAL A 205 -3.86 10.18 -10.91
N GLY A 206 -5.19 10.05 -10.84
CA GLY A 206 -6.04 10.69 -9.84
C GLY A 206 -5.72 10.18 -8.42
N ARG A 207 -5.47 11.09 -7.50
CA ARG A 207 -5.09 10.74 -6.12
C ARG A 207 -6.29 10.35 -5.26
N ALA A 208 -7.43 11.01 -5.45
CA ALA A 208 -8.66 10.69 -4.74
C ALA A 208 -9.48 9.65 -5.53
N ALA A 209 -10.19 8.76 -4.82
CA ALA A 209 -11.03 7.73 -5.46
C ALA A 209 -12.04 8.31 -6.45
N ARG A 210 -12.68 9.46 -6.12
CA ARG A 210 -13.63 10.13 -7.02
C ARG A 210 -13.05 10.54 -8.37
N GLU A 211 -11.73 10.75 -8.46
CA GLU A 211 -11.04 11.14 -9.70
C GLU A 211 -10.86 9.95 -10.64
N ARG A 212 -11.00 8.74 -10.11
CA ARG A 212 -10.91 7.47 -10.82
C ARG A 212 -12.28 6.84 -11.08
N ALA A 213 -13.36 7.55 -10.73
CA ALA A 213 -14.72 7.09 -11.00
C ALA A 213 -14.96 7.03 -12.51
N VAL A 214 -15.61 5.95 -12.94
CA VAL A 214 -15.97 5.67 -14.35
C VAL A 214 -17.42 5.25 -14.44
N THR A 215 -17.98 5.32 -15.64
CA THR A 215 -19.33 4.86 -15.93
C THR A 215 -19.32 3.58 -16.77
N ALA A 216 -20.43 2.84 -16.73
CA ALA A 216 -20.60 1.64 -17.56
C ALA A 216 -20.46 1.97 -19.06
N ASP A 217 -20.99 3.10 -19.52
CA ASP A 217 -20.90 3.54 -20.91
C ASP A 217 -19.46 3.88 -21.33
N GLU A 218 -18.66 4.47 -20.43
CA GLU A 218 -17.23 4.73 -20.70
C GLU A 218 -16.45 3.43 -20.89
N VAL A 219 -16.74 2.40 -20.08
CA VAL A 219 -16.11 1.06 -20.23
C VAL A 219 -16.51 0.44 -21.56
N LEU A 220 -17.82 0.46 -21.91
CA LEU A 220 -18.32 -0.05 -23.19
C LEU A 220 -17.66 0.65 -24.38
N ALA A 221 -17.58 1.98 -24.35
CA ALA A 221 -16.94 2.77 -25.40
C ALA A 221 -15.46 2.44 -25.59
N ARG A 222 -14.77 2.08 -24.48
CA ARG A 222 -13.34 1.73 -24.48
C ARG A 222 -13.08 0.25 -24.80
N LYS A 223 -14.09 -0.60 -24.90
CA LYS A 223 -14.05 -1.99 -25.40
C LYS A 223 -12.87 -2.79 -24.83
N PRO A 224 -12.87 -3.15 -23.56
CA PRO A 224 -11.82 -4.00 -22.98
C PRO A 224 -11.84 -5.41 -23.57
N ASP A 225 -10.65 -6.00 -23.74
CA ASP A 225 -10.47 -7.41 -24.09
C ASP A 225 -10.48 -8.31 -22.85
N VAL A 226 -10.02 -7.75 -21.71
CA VAL A 226 -9.91 -8.41 -20.41
C VAL A 226 -10.52 -7.52 -19.34
N ILE A 227 -11.28 -8.12 -18.44
CA ILE A 227 -11.75 -7.48 -17.22
C ILE A 227 -11.10 -8.18 -16.03
N VAL A 228 -10.38 -7.40 -15.23
CA VAL A 228 -9.82 -7.80 -13.94
C VAL A 228 -10.57 -7.04 -12.86
N ALA A 229 -10.95 -7.71 -11.78
CA ALA A 229 -11.59 -7.06 -10.65
C ALA A 229 -10.89 -7.43 -9.35
N SER A 230 -10.80 -6.46 -8.46
CA SER A 230 -10.26 -6.65 -7.12
C SER A 230 -10.99 -5.67 -6.20
N TRP A 231 -11.93 -6.17 -5.41
CA TRP A 231 -12.73 -5.31 -4.54
C TRP A 231 -12.16 -5.36 -3.12
N CYS A 232 -11.83 -4.19 -2.58
CA CYS A 232 -11.20 -4.08 -1.27
C CYS A 232 -12.05 -4.73 -0.18
N GLY A 233 -11.54 -5.81 0.42
CA GLY A 233 -12.15 -6.48 1.57
C GLY A 233 -13.40 -7.30 1.29
N LYS A 234 -13.78 -7.54 0.02
CA LYS A 234 -14.92 -8.39 -0.34
C LYS A 234 -14.68 -9.16 -1.65
N PRO A 235 -15.31 -10.35 -1.79
CA PRO A 235 -15.24 -11.13 -3.03
C PRO A 235 -15.91 -10.40 -4.20
N VAL A 236 -15.46 -10.68 -5.40
CA VAL A 236 -16.02 -10.14 -6.64
C VAL A 236 -17.28 -10.90 -7.04
N GLU A 237 -18.36 -10.19 -7.25
CA GLU A 237 -19.61 -10.74 -7.76
C GLU A 237 -19.58 -10.76 -9.30
N THR A 238 -18.96 -11.79 -9.89
CA THR A 238 -18.72 -11.86 -11.35
C THR A 238 -19.99 -11.77 -12.18
N GLU A 239 -21.12 -12.31 -11.71
CA GLU A 239 -22.41 -12.21 -12.38
C GLU A 239 -22.95 -10.77 -12.44
N SER A 240 -22.48 -9.88 -11.58
CA SER A 240 -22.92 -8.48 -11.57
C SER A 240 -22.49 -7.73 -12.83
N PHE A 241 -21.39 -8.15 -13.46
CA PHE A 241 -20.84 -7.49 -14.66
C PHE A 241 -21.77 -7.64 -15.86
N ALA A 242 -22.20 -8.86 -16.16
CA ALA A 242 -23.10 -9.13 -17.29
C ALA A 242 -24.51 -8.50 -17.12
N ARG A 243 -24.89 -8.15 -15.89
CA ARG A 243 -26.18 -7.49 -15.59
C ARG A 243 -26.16 -5.97 -15.79
N ARG A 244 -24.99 -5.37 -16.03
CA ARG A 244 -24.88 -3.93 -16.29
C ARG A 244 -25.47 -3.61 -17.67
N PRO A 245 -26.20 -2.50 -17.85
CA PRO A 245 -26.81 -2.14 -19.13
C PRO A 245 -25.76 -2.10 -20.27
N GLY A 246 -26.03 -2.83 -21.35
CA GLY A 246 -25.16 -2.91 -22.52
C GLY A 246 -23.98 -3.87 -22.42
N TRP A 247 -23.66 -4.38 -21.22
CA TRP A 247 -22.50 -5.26 -21.02
C TRP A 247 -22.73 -6.70 -21.47
N GLU A 248 -23.98 -7.10 -21.72
CA GLU A 248 -24.31 -8.38 -22.35
C GLU A 248 -23.67 -8.55 -23.75
N GLN A 249 -23.34 -7.42 -24.40
CA GLN A 249 -22.66 -7.41 -25.71
C GLN A 249 -21.14 -7.42 -25.60
N LEU A 250 -20.58 -7.30 -24.38
CA LEU A 250 -19.15 -7.25 -24.13
C LEU A 250 -18.63 -8.66 -23.79
N PRO A 251 -17.89 -9.33 -24.67
CA PRO A 251 -17.43 -10.71 -24.41
C PRO A 251 -16.59 -10.82 -23.13
N ALA A 252 -15.83 -9.80 -22.80
CA ALA A 252 -15.00 -9.78 -21.58
C ALA A 252 -15.83 -9.73 -20.29
N ALA A 253 -17.10 -9.29 -20.35
CA ALA A 253 -17.99 -9.16 -19.19
C ALA A 253 -18.75 -10.46 -18.83
N GLN A 254 -18.55 -11.54 -19.57
CA GLN A 254 -19.12 -12.82 -19.21
C GLN A 254 -18.52 -13.33 -17.89
N PRO A 255 -19.30 -13.85 -16.94
CA PRO A 255 -18.85 -14.19 -15.59
C PRO A 255 -17.60 -15.07 -15.57
N GLU A 256 -17.54 -16.06 -16.47
CA GLU A 256 -16.41 -16.98 -16.60
C GLU A 256 -15.12 -16.36 -17.16
N ARG A 257 -15.23 -15.13 -17.70
CA ARG A 257 -14.09 -14.35 -18.24
C ARG A 257 -13.59 -13.29 -17.29
N ILE A 258 -14.36 -12.93 -16.26
CA ILE A 258 -13.89 -12.01 -15.22
C ILE A 258 -12.73 -12.67 -14.48
N ARG A 259 -11.66 -11.92 -14.26
CA ARG A 259 -10.49 -12.36 -13.50
C ARG A 259 -10.47 -11.64 -12.17
N GLU A 260 -10.70 -12.38 -11.10
CA GLU A 260 -10.55 -11.86 -9.75
C GLU A 260 -9.11 -11.97 -9.29
N ILE A 261 -8.58 -10.91 -8.70
CA ILE A 261 -7.33 -10.90 -7.95
C ILE A 261 -7.66 -10.47 -6.51
N ALA A 262 -7.23 -11.25 -5.54
CA ALA A 262 -7.46 -10.93 -4.13
C ALA A 262 -6.85 -9.56 -3.79
N SER A 263 -7.61 -8.75 -3.03
CA SER A 263 -7.25 -7.34 -2.78
C SER A 263 -5.93 -7.19 -2.02
N GLU A 264 -5.64 -8.13 -1.14
CA GLU A 264 -4.37 -8.19 -0.39
C GLU A 264 -3.14 -8.41 -1.26
N LEU A 265 -3.31 -8.88 -2.50
CA LEU A 265 -2.20 -9.11 -3.44
C LEU A 265 -1.88 -7.89 -4.30
N ILE A 266 -2.89 -7.04 -4.63
CA ILE A 266 -2.72 -6.04 -5.68
C ILE A 266 -3.12 -4.63 -5.25
N LEU A 267 -4.06 -4.48 -4.30
CA LEU A 267 -4.54 -3.18 -3.84
C LEU A 267 -3.77 -2.64 -2.63
N GLN A 268 -2.84 -3.40 -2.07
CA GLN A 268 -1.95 -2.94 -1.02
C GLN A 268 -0.62 -2.48 -1.63
N PRO A 269 -0.14 -1.26 -1.29
CA PRO A 269 1.10 -0.73 -1.85
C PRO A 269 2.34 -1.33 -1.15
N GLY A 270 2.56 -2.61 -1.38
CA GLY A 270 3.61 -3.37 -0.71
C GLY A 270 4.19 -4.52 -1.55
N PRO A 271 4.99 -5.40 -0.93
CA PRO A 271 5.71 -6.49 -1.59
C PRO A 271 4.81 -7.44 -2.40
N ALA A 272 3.60 -7.75 -1.91
CA ALA A 272 2.67 -8.63 -2.60
C ALA A 272 2.36 -8.15 -4.03
N ALA A 273 2.24 -6.84 -4.24
CA ALA A 273 1.97 -6.26 -5.55
C ALA A 273 3.05 -6.57 -6.59
N PHE A 274 4.31 -6.75 -6.17
CA PHE A 274 5.45 -7.06 -7.03
C PHE A 274 5.74 -8.56 -7.16
N THR A 275 5.07 -9.40 -6.38
CA THR A 275 5.24 -10.86 -6.35
C THR A 275 3.96 -11.54 -6.84
N ASP A 276 3.19 -12.12 -5.93
CA ASP A 276 1.99 -12.91 -6.26
C ASP A 276 0.92 -12.08 -6.99
N GLY A 277 0.79 -10.80 -6.65
CA GLY A 277 -0.15 -9.89 -7.32
C GLY A 277 0.22 -9.68 -8.79
N LEU A 278 1.50 -9.45 -9.08
CA LEU A 278 1.98 -9.32 -10.46
C LEU A 278 1.85 -10.63 -11.25
N ASP A 279 2.12 -11.79 -10.60
CA ASP A 279 1.93 -13.09 -11.25
C ASP A 279 0.46 -13.35 -11.59
N ALA A 280 -0.44 -13.06 -10.65
CA ALA A 280 -1.89 -13.15 -10.88
C ALA A 280 -2.34 -12.22 -12.02
N LEU A 281 -1.78 -11.01 -12.08
CA LEU A 281 -2.09 -10.05 -13.15
C LEU A 281 -1.58 -10.53 -14.51
N CYS A 282 -0.35 -11.09 -14.58
CA CYS A 282 0.18 -11.69 -15.80
C CYS A 282 -0.71 -12.83 -16.31
N ALA A 283 -1.12 -13.74 -15.42
CA ALA A 283 -2.01 -14.85 -15.76
C ALA A 283 -3.38 -14.35 -16.24
N ALA A 284 -3.93 -13.31 -15.59
CA ALA A 284 -5.20 -12.71 -15.99
C ALA A 284 -5.16 -12.09 -17.40
N ILE A 285 -4.04 -11.44 -17.75
CA ILE A 285 -3.85 -10.75 -19.03
C ILE A 285 -3.51 -11.73 -20.16
N SER A 286 -2.68 -12.76 -19.90
CA SER A 286 -2.31 -13.79 -20.89
C SER A 286 -3.46 -14.75 -21.23
N GLY A 287 -4.53 -14.76 -20.42
CA GLY A 287 -5.63 -15.69 -20.56
C GLY A 287 -5.34 -17.11 -20.01
N GLU A 288 -4.22 -17.28 -19.33
CA GLU A 288 -3.94 -18.51 -18.60
C GLU A 288 -4.87 -18.61 -17.39
N ARG A 289 -5.48 -19.77 -17.19
CA ARG A 289 -6.26 -20.00 -15.96
C ARG A 289 -5.27 -20.13 -14.82
N GLY A 290 -5.36 -19.25 -13.85
CA GLY A 290 -4.56 -19.34 -12.63
C GLY A 290 -4.66 -20.76 -12.06
N VAL A 291 -3.52 -21.34 -11.74
CA VAL A 291 -3.46 -22.58 -10.97
C VAL A 291 -4.00 -22.23 -9.58
N GLY A 292 -5.19 -22.75 -9.24
CA GLY A 292 -5.86 -22.58 -7.96
C GLY A 292 -5.11 -23.27 -6.82
#